data_de0127cb00066fbd48e737d7d54c1bd5
#
_entry.id   de0127cb00066fbd48e737d7d54c1bd5
#
_cell.length_a   1.000
_cell.length_b   1.000
_cell.length_c   1.000
_cell.angle_alpha   90.00
_cell.angle_beta   90.00
_cell.angle_gamma   90.00
#
_symmetry.space_group_name_H-M   'P 1'
#
loop_
_entity.id
_entity.type
_entity.pdbx_description
1 polymer ?
#
loop_
_entity_poly.entity_id
_entity_poly.type
_entity_poly.pdbx_seq_one_letter_code
_entity_poly.pdbx_strand_id
1 'polypeptide(L)'
;TLKMNRKRKIQTSLFAKILFMGMTIWTMMSCDNSLERLTTNEYPKSGNQAQTGHVLCVVIDGASGKAVNEAYTTQKAPHIRSMRDNAVITFEGLADSRHKALPVFTNERGWANMMTGVTTHGIGLDEESTGEVKPIEELETPSFLSRIKQLDNEKKISLYTADNRFYQAFRNNADIARTLDSDQQVKSAVIAEINSDTDLPSDVILVEFNGVQKAGAADAFYDGSGNPTTTVIEAIQEIDTYIGEI
;
A
#
# COMPACT_ATOMS: atom_id res chain seq x y z
N THR A 1 42.85 -45.57 39.66
CA THR A 1 42.28 -44.21 39.67
C THR A 1 42.46 -43.50 38.31
N LEU A 2 43.53 -43.75 37.54
CA LEU A 2 43.78 -43.07 36.23
C LEU A 2 42.84 -43.53 35.07
N LYS A 3 42.39 -44.80 35.06
CA LYS A 3 41.49 -45.31 34.02
C LYS A 3 40.05 -44.76 34.12
N MET A 4 39.60 -44.43 35.33
CA MET A 4 38.26 -43.93 35.57
C MET A 4 38.08 -42.45 35.15
N ASN A 5 39.14 -41.65 35.30
CA ASN A 5 39.16 -40.24 34.87
C ASN A 5 39.14 -40.09 33.32
N ARG A 6 39.72 -41.06 32.60
CA ARG A 6 39.78 -41.01 31.13
C ARG A 6 38.43 -41.31 30.49
N LYS A 7 37.63 -42.24 31.07
CA LYS A 7 36.28 -42.56 30.61
C LYS A 7 35.32 -41.39 30.86
N ARG A 8 35.39 -40.68 32.00
CA ARG A 8 34.59 -39.49 32.29
C ARG A 8 34.86 -38.32 31.32
N LYS A 9 36.12 -38.06 31.00
CA LYS A 9 36.49 -37.01 30.02
C LYS A 9 36.00 -37.34 28.62
N ILE A 10 35.95 -38.59 28.20
CA ILE A 10 35.46 -39.00 26.88
C ILE A 10 33.93 -38.83 26.80
N GLN A 11 33.23 -39.20 27.88
CA GLN A 11 31.76 -39.06 27.92
C GLN A 11 31.31 -37.61 27.94
N THR A 12 31.99 -36.73 28.70
CA THR A 12 31.65 -35.29 28.72
C THR A 12 31.96 -34.62 27.38
N SER A 13 33.03 -35.02 26.67
CA SER A 13 33.33 -34.51 25.34
C SER A 13 32.32 -34.98 24.28
N LEU A 14 31.82 -36.20 24.38
CA LEU A 14 30.81 -36.74 23.46
C LEU A 14 29.46 -36.05 23.68
N PHE A 15 29.06 -35.83 24.94
CA PHE A 15 27.82 -35.13 25.28
C PHE A 15 27.86 -33.68 24.83
N ALA A 16 28.99 -32.99 25.00
CA ALA A 16 29.16 -31.60 24.52
C ALA A 16 29.06 -31.50 22.99
N LYS A 17 29.62 -32.49 22.24
CA LYS A 17 29.54 -32.53 20.77
C LYS A 17 28.11 -32.81 20.29
N ILE A 18 27.39 -33.70 20.96
CA ILE A 18 25.98 -34.00 20.61
C ILE A 18 25.08 -32.80 20.92
N LEU A 19 25.32 -32.10 22.05
CA LEU A 19 24.57 -30.89 22.41
C LEU A 19 24.85 -29.75 21.42
N PHE A 20 26.11 -29.57 20.98
CA PHE A 20 26.48 -28.55 20.00
C PHE A 20 25.89 -28.88 18.60
N MET A 21 25.88 -30.16 18.21
CA MET A 21 25.30 -30.60 16.94
C MET A 21 23.78 -30.48 16.96
N GLY A 22 23.11 -30.74 18.08
CA GLY A 22 21.68 -30.52 18.27
C GLY A 22 21.28 -29.03 18.22
N MET A 23 22.14 -28.16 18.78
CA MET A 23 21.91 -26.72 18.78
C MET A 23 22.09 -26.09 17.39
N THR A 24 23.05 -26.60 16.57
CA THR A 24 23.22 -26.16 15.18
C THR A 24 22.09 -26.65 14.26
N ILE A 25 21.51 -27.82 14.50
CA ILE A 25 20.36 -28.32 13.74
C ILE A 25 19.10 -27.49 14.06
N TRP A 26 18.93 -27.08 15.31
CA TRP A 26 17.78 -26.25 15.72
C TRP A 26 17.85 -24.80 15.15
N THR A 27 19.04 -24.25 15.00
CA THR A 27 19.22 -22.93 14.36
C THR A 27 19.01 -22.97 12.85
N MET A 28 19.20 -24.12 12.20
CA MET A 28 18.92 -24.28 10.77
C MET A 28 17.43 -24.50 10.45
N MET A 29 16.61 -24.89 11.43
CA MET A 29 15.15 -25.04 11.25
C MET A 29 14.35 -23.76 11.49
N SER A 30 15.00 -22.68 11.90
CA SER A 30 14.38 -21.36 12.11
C SER A 30 14.50 -20.41 10.91
N CYS A 31 14.86 -20.90 9.72
CA CYS A 31 14.63 -20.15 8.50
C CYS A 31 13.16 -20.31 8.12
N ASP A 32 12.34 -19.44 8.66
CA ASP A 32 11.02 -19.19 8.15
C ASP A 32 11.11 -18.88 6.65
N ASN A 33 10.25 -19.50 5.84
CA ASN A 33 10.20 -19.38 4.37
C ASN A 33 9.84 -17.98 3.86
N SER A 34 10.05 -16.94 4.66
CA SER A 34 9.75 -15.57 4.29
C SER A 34 10.57 -15.07 3.10
N LEU A 35 11.80 -15.56 2.93
CA LEU A 35 12.63 -15.26 1.76
C LEU A 35 12.15 -16.00 0.49
N GLU A 36 11.66 -17.21 0.65
CA GLU A 36 11.13 -18.01 -0.46
C GLU A 36 9.82 -17.39 -0.99
N ARG A 37 9.00 -16.80 -0.11
CA ARG A 37 7.79 -16.04 -0.50
C ARG A 37 8.08 -14.77 -1.28
N LEU A 38 9.26 -14.17 -1.10
CA LEU A 38 9.69 -12.99 -1.86
C LEU A 38 10.26 -13.34 -3.23
N THR A 39 10.73 -14.58 -3.42
CA THR A 39 11.39 -15.03 -4.67
C THR A 39 10.50 -15.93 -5.51
N THR A 40 9.46 -16.53 -4.95
CA THR A 40 8.50 -17.33 -5.70
C THR A 40 7.32 -16.43 -6.12
N ASN A 41 7.02 -16.39 -7.40
CA ASN A 41 5.83 -15.75 -7.95
C ASN A 41 4.53 -16.51 -7.58
N GLU A 42 4.59 -17.48 -6.68
CA GLU A 42 3.44 -18.22 -6.19
C GLU A 42 2.86 -17.54 -4.95
N TYR A 43 1.87 -16.71 -5.17
CA TYR A 43 1.05 -16.23 -4.06
C TYR A 43 0.22 -17.38 -3.49
N PRO A 44 0.02 -17.44 -2.14
CA PRO A 44 -0.91 -18.39 -1.58
C PRO A 44 -2.26 -18.20 -2.28
N LYS A 45 -2.76 -19.27 -2.89
CA LYS A 45 -4.12 -19.26 -3.45
C LYS A 45 -5.05 -18.93 -2.30
N SER A 46 -5.77 -17.82 -2.38
CA SER A 46 -6.77 -17.51 -1.36
C SER A 46 -7.79 -18.65 -1.39
N GLY A 47 -8.08 -19.23 -0.24
CA GLY A 47 -9.11 -20.26 -0.13
C GLY A 47 -10.53 -19.72 -0.38
N ASN A 48 -10.66 -18.43 -0.55
CA ASN A 48 -11.88 -17.76 -0.96
C ASN A 48 -11.95 -17.78 -2.47
N GLN A 49 -12.78 -18.62 -3.01
CA GLN A 49 -13.29 -18.46 -4.37
C GLN A 49 -14.21 -17.22 -4.37
N ALA A 50 -13.62 -16.04 -4.43
CA ALA A 50 -14.35 -14.81 -4.73
C ALA A 50 -14.85 -14.95 -6.17
N GLN A 51 -16.07 -15.36 -6.31
CA GLN A 51 -16.58 -15.79 -7.61
C GLN A 51 -17.07 -14.64 -8.47
N THR A 52 -17.55 -13.59 -7.88
CA THR A 52 -18.03 -12.40 -8.59
C THR A 52 -18.03 -11.24 -7.62
N GLY A 53 -17.22 -10.26 -7.87
CA GLY A 53 -17.15 -9.05 -7.05
C GLY A 53 -16.30 -8.01 -7.72
N HIS A 54 -16.59 -6.76 -7.41
CA HIS A 54 -15.81 -5.63 -7.85
C HIS A 54 -14.98 -5.12 -6.66
N VAL A 55 -13.81 -4.58 -6.94
CA VAL A 55 -12.94 -3.97 -5.92
C VAL A 55 -12.85 -2.49 -6.22
N LEU A 56 -13.26 -1.67 -5.25
CA LEU A 56 -13.02 -0.25 -5.26
C LEU A 56 -11.82 0.05 -4.36
N CYS A 57 -10.72 0.53 -4.96
CA CYS A 57 -9.54 1.00 -4.26
C CYS A 57 -9.56 2.52 -4.22
N VAL A 58 -9.72 3.10 -3.05
CA VAL A 58 -9.69 4.57 -2.86
C VAL A 58 -8.37 4.98 -2.24
N VAL A 59 -7.65 5.83 -2.94
CA VAL A 59 -6.41 6.47 -2.49
C VAL A 59 -6.72 7.92 -2.17
N ILE A 60 -6.33 8.36 -0.99
CA ILE A 60 -6.47 9.77 -0.56
C ILE A 60 -5.06 10.31 -0.37
N ASP A 61 -4.56 11.01 -1.39
CA ASP A 61 -3.20 11.54 -1.35
C ASP A 61 -3.05 12.64 -0.30
N GLY A 62 -1.94 12.61 0.45
CA GLY A 62 -1.69 13.51 1.57
C GLY A 62 -2.42 13.17 2.88
N ALA A 63 -3.30 12.17 2.90
CA ALA A 63 -4.02 11.77 4.11
C ALA A 63 -3.15 10.89 5.02
N SER A 64 -2.47 11.49 5.99
CA SER A 64 -1.74 10.73 7.00
C SER A 64 -2.68 10.02 7.98
N GLY A 65 -2.24 8.88 8.52
CA GLY A 65 -3.00 8.14 9.52
C GLY A 65 -3.39 9.00 10.72
N LYS A 66 -2.52 9.94 11.15
CA LYS A 66 -2.82 10.88 12.23
C LYS A 66 -3.97 11.82 11.87
N ALA A 67 -3.98 12.39 10.67
CA ALA A 67 -5.03 13.30 10.23
C ALA A 67 -6.37 12.58 10.03
N VAL A 68 -6.34 11.37 9.45
CA VAL A 68 -7.55 10.56 9.30
C VAL A 68 -8.10 10.13 10.66
N ASN A 69 -7.23 9.74 11.62
CA ASN A 69 -7.66 9.40 12.98
C ASN A 69 -8.29 10.59 13.69
N GLU A 70 -7.77 11.80 13.53
CA GLU A 70 -8.36 13.02 14.09
C GLU A 70 -9.76 13.26 13.49
N ALA A 71 -9.90 13.21 12.16
CA ALA A 71 -11.19 13.34 11.50
C ALA A 71 -12.19 12.25 11.94
N TYR A 72 -11.71 11.01 12.09
CA TYR A 72 -12.49 9.86 12.53
C TYR A 72 -13.00 10.04 13.97
N THR A 73 -12.13 10.44 14.90
CA THR A 73 -12.47 10.59 16.34
C THR A 73 -13.34 11.80 16.61
N THR A 74 -13.15 12.88 15.85
CA THR A 74 -13.95 14.12 15.94
C THR A 74 -15.23 14.08 15.11
N GLN A 75 -15.59 12.92 14.53
CA GLN A 75 -16.80 12.72 13.72
C GLN A 75 -16.84 13.57 12.42
N LYS A 76 -15.68 13.97 11.93
CA LYS A 76 -15.54 14.68 10.66
C LYS A 76 -15.47 13.73 9.46
N ALA A 77 -15.26 12.43 9.69
CA ALA A 77 -15.27 11.38 8.69
C ALA A 77 -16.31 10.29 9.04
N PRO A 78 -17.62 10.60 8.97
CA PRO A 78 -18.69 9.70 9.39
C PRO A 78 -18.81 8.45 8.47
N HIS A 79 -18.54 8.58 7.17
CA HIS A 79 -18.64 7.47 6.22
C HIS A 79 -17.48 6.47 6.41
N ILE A 80 -16.24 6.94 6.52
CA ILE A 80 -15.08 6.09 6.90
C ILE A 80 -15.35 5.44 8.25
N ARG A 81 -15.92 6.16 9.20
CA ARG A 81 -16.27 5.63 10.51
C ARG A 81 -17.33 4.52 10.45
N SER A 82 -18.31 4.65 9.57
CA SER A 82 -19.39 3.64 9.43
C SER A 82 -18.88 2.30 8.88
N MET A 83 -17.75 2.29 8.16
CA MET A 83 -17.13 1.06 7.65
C MET A 83 -16.54 0.19 8.75
N ARG A 84 -16.29 0.74 9.95
CA ARG A 84 -15.57 0.08 11.06
C ARG A 84 -16.10 -1.33 11.40
N ASP A 85 -17.40 -1.49 11.41
CA ASP A 85 -18.01 -2.75 11.88
C ASP A 85 -17.81 -3.90 10.88
N ASN A 86 -17.42 -3.59 9.64
CA ASN A 86 -17.20 -4.54 8.56
C ASN A 86 -15.79 -4.42 7.95
N ALA A 87 -14.86 -3.72 8.61
CA ALA A 87 -13.54 -3.45 8.07
C ALA A 87 -12.42 -3.60 9.12
N VAL A 88 -11.21 -3.80 8.62
CA VAL A 88 -9.98 -3.67 9.42
C VAL A 88 -9.43 -2.27 9.18
N ILE A 89 -9.22 -1.51 10.26
CA ILE A 89 -8.71 -0.14 10.20
C ILE A 89 -7.40 -0.05 10.97
N THR A 90 -6.41 0.62 10.40
CA THR A 90 -5.19 1.05 11.09
C THR A 90 -4.86 2.48 10.71
N PHE A 91 -4.43 3.28 11.68
CA PHE A 91 -3.95 4.64 11.47
C PHE A 91 -2.41 4.74 11.59
N GLU A 92 -1.74 3.60 11.80
CA GLU A 92 -0.30 3.49 12.04
C GLU A 92 0.41 2.79 10.88
N GLY A 93 -0.19 2.77 9.68
CA GLY A 93 0.43 2.22 8.49
C GLY A 93 1.71 2.99 8.14
N LEU A 94 2.80 2.27 7.92
CA LEU A 94 4.09 2.85 7.54
C LEU A 94 4.34 2.56 6.06
N ALA A 95 4.52 3.62 5.29
CA ALA A 95 4.78 3.49 3.86
C ALA A 95 6.23 3.11 3.55
N ASP A 96 7.22 3.65 4.24
CA ASP A 96 8.65 3.30 4.12
C ASP A 96 9.46 4.04 5.18
N SER A 97 9.52 3.55 6.41
CA SER A 97 10.07 4.36 7.49
C SER A 97 11.35 3.84 8.13
N ARG A 98 11.87 2.71 7.66
CA ARG A 98 12.98 2.04 8.38
C ARG A 98 14.36 2.60 8.09
N HIS A 99 14.53 3.43 7.08
CA HIS A 99 15.83 3.98 6.70
C HIS A 99 15.92 5.47 6.97
N LYS A 100 16.56 5.82 8.08
CA LYS A 100 16.86 7.21 8.50
C LYS A 100 17.71 8.02 7.52
N ALA A 101 18.19 7.40 6.45
CA ALA A 101 19.12 8.00 5.49
C ALA A 101 18.49 8.34 4.14
N LEU A 102 17.17 8.16 3.98
CA LEU A 102 16.52 8.52 2.72
C LEU A 102 16.23 10.02 2.65
N PRO A 103 16.48 10.62 1.49
CA PRO A 103 15.99 11.97 1.20
C PRO A 103 14.46 11.99 1.28
N VAL A 104 13.91 13.17 1.28
CA VAL A 104 12.49 13.49 1.43
C VAL A 104 11.57 12.45 0.77
N PHE A 105 10.61 11.94 1.54
CA PHE A 105 9.57 11.05 1.04
C PHE A 105 8.67 11.85 0.11
N THR A 106 8.61 11.50 -1.18
CA THR A 106 7.75 12.14 -2.16
C THR A 106 6.45 11.37 -2.34
N ASN A 107 5.42 12.01 -2.91
CA ASN A 107 4.15 11.36 -3.24
C ASN A 107 4.38 10.16 -4.16
N GLU A 108 5.22 10.33 -5.17
CA GLU A 108 5.53 9.32 -6.17
C GLU A 108 6.12 8.05 -5.52
N ARG A 109 6.99 8.22 -4.51
CA ARG A 109 7.51 7.08 -3.74
C ARG A 109 6.43 6.40 -2.91
N GLY A 110 5.53 7.19 -2.30
CA GLY A 110 4.36 6.66 -1.60
C GLY A 110 3.46 5.83 -2.50
N TRP A 111 3.17 6.36 -3.69
CA TRP A 111 2.38 5.65 -4.69
C TRP A 111 3.07 4.36 -5.16
N ALA A 112 4.38 4.41 -5.45
CA ALA A 112 5.12 3.23 -5.86
C ALA A 112 5.11 2.15 -4.78
N ASN A 113 5.36 2.51 -3.51
CA ASN A 113 5.32 1.56 -2.39
C ASN A 113 3.93 0.93 -2.23
N MET A 114 2.88 1.73 -2.30
CA MET A 114 1.50 1.26 -2.22
C MET A 114 1.15 0.33 -3.39
N MET A 115 1.52 0.70 -4.60
CA MET A 115 1.15 -0.03 -5.81
C MET A 115 1.96 -1.30 -6.02
N THR A 116 3.21 -1.36 -5.55
CA THR A 116 4.09 -2.53 -5.72
C THR A 116 4.17 -3.42 -4.49
N GLY A 117 3.83 -2.89 -3.30
CA GLY A 117 3.97 -3.59 -2.03
C GLY A 117 5.42 -3.74 -1.55
N VAL A 118 6.38 -3.06 -2.17
CA VAL A 118 7.80 -3.08 -1.77
C VAL A 118 8.30 -1.68 -1.46
N THR A 119 9.29 -1.60 -0.58
CA THR A 119 9.95 -0.34 -0.27
C THR A 119 10.85 0.04 -1.44
N THR A 120 10.62 1.20 -2.02
CA THR A 120 11.28 1.64 -3.24
C THR A 120 12.51 2.47 -2.92
N HIS A 121 13.62 1.80 -2.58
CA HIS A 121 14.91 2.44 -2.60
C HIS A 121 15.33 2.66 -4.07
N GLY A 122 15.24 3.90 -4.52
CA GLY A 122 15.80 4.29 -5.80
C GLY A 122 14.95 3.96 -7.02
N ILE A 123 13.69 3.57 -6.86
CA ILE A 123 12.77 3.55 -7.98
C ILE A 123 12.27 4.99 -8.16
N GLY A 124 12.97 5.75 -9.00
CA GLY A 124 12.55 7.10 -9.33
C GLY A 124 11.33 7.06 -10.23
N LEU A 125 10.14 7.29 -9.67
CA LEU A 125 9.03 7.85 -10.43
C LEU A 125 9.24 9.35 -10.66
N ASP A 126 10.14 9.95 -9.90
CA ASP A 126 10.56 11.34 -9.96
C ASP A 126 12.03 11.39 -10.42
N GLU A 127 12.28 11.92 -11.57
CA GLU A 127 13.59 12.46 -11.85
C GLU A 127 13.62 13.91 -11.31
N GLU A 128 14.31 14.11 -10.18
CA GLU A 128 14.52 15.43 -9.59
C GLU A 128 15.07 16.48 -10.59
N SER A 129 15.64 16.02 -11.71
CA SER A 129 16.27 16.87 -12.72
C SER A 129 15.35 17.25 -13.88
N THR A 130 14.31 16.48 -14.20
CA THR A 130 13.50 16.72 -15.41
C THR A 130 12.02 16.96 -15.12
N GLY A 131 11.53 16.61 -13.95
CA GLY A 131 10.11 16.68 -13.61
C GLY A 131 9.23 15.68 -14.38
N GLU A 132 9.83 14.75 -15.12
CA GLU A 132 9.13 13.68 -15.82
C GLU A 132 8.84 12.55 -14.87
N VAL A 133 7.57 12.15 -14.79
CA VAL A 133 7.13 10.97 -14.06
C VAL A 133 7.25 9.77 -14.98
N LYS A 134 8.12 8.82 -14.65
CA LYS A 134 8.24 7.58 -15.41
C LYS A 134 7.02 6.69 -15.19
N PRO A 135 6.50 6.04 -16.25
CA PRO A 135 5.47 5.03 -16.11
C PRO A 135 5.93 3.90 -15.19
N ILE A 136 5.01 3.35 -14.40
CA ILE A 136 5.34 2.30 -13.42
C ILE A 136 5.82 0.99 -14.09
N GLU A 137 5.53 0.80 -15.37
CA GLU A 137 6.05 -0.33 -16.17
C GLU A 137 7.57 -0.31 -16.32
N GLU A 138 8.19 0.84 -16.18
CA GLU A 138 9.66 0.98 -16.16
C GLU A 138 10.26 0.55 -14.83
N LEU A 139 9.43 0.28 -13.82
CA LEU A 139 9.87 -0.26 -12.54
C LEU A 139 10.14 -1.76 -12.67
N GLU A 140 11.22 -2.24 -12.05
CA GLU A 140 11.53 -3.66 -11.98
C GLU A 140 10.43 -4.49 -11.29
N THR A 141 9.68 -3.85 -10.38
CA THR A 141 8.61 -4.49 -9.64
C THR A 141 7.26 -4.06 -10.20
N PRO A 142 6.47 -4.97 -10.76
CA PRO A 142 5.17 -4.64 -11.32
C PRO A 142 4.17 -4.22 -10.23
N SER A 143 3.27 -3.29 -10.59
CA SER A 143 2.15 -2.89 -9.73
C SER A 143 1.18 -4.05 -9.49
N PHE A 144 0.35 -3.93 -8.45
CA PHE A 144 -0.71 -4.91 -8.23
C PHE A 144 -1.72 -4.95 -9.41
N LEU A 145 -1.94 -3.83 -10.10
CA LEU A 145 -2.77 -3.79 -11.31
C LEU A 145 -2.16 -4.61 -12.44
N SER A 146 -0.85 -4.42 -12.71
CA SER A 146 -0.13 -5.23 -13.69
C SER A 146 -0.18 -6.72 -13.34
N ARG A 147 -0.08 -7.07 -12.05
CA ARG A 147 -0.18 -8.46 -11.60
C ARG A 147 -1.57 -9.05 -11.81
N ILE A 148 -2.63 -8.27 -11.61
CA ILE A 148 -3.99 -8.71 -11.91
C ILE A 148 -4.09 -9.06 -13.40
N LYS A 149 -3.60 -8.19 -14.29
CA LYS A 149 -3.59 -8.45 -15.74
C LYS A 149 -2.74 -9.65 -16.15
N GLN A 150 -1.62 -9.90 -15.46
CA GLN A 150 -0.80 -11.09 -15.69
C GLN A 150 -1.50 -12.40 -15.27
N LEU A 151 -2.31 -12.35 -14.22
CA LEU A 151 -3.05 -13.51 -13.72
C LEU A 151 -4.32 -13.78 -14.56
N ASP A 152 -4.98 -12.73 -14.98
CA ASP A 152 -6.20 -12.77 -15.78
C ASP A 152 -6.32 -11.48 -16.60
N ASN A 153 -6.00 -11.56 -17.88
CA ASN A 153 -6.00 -10.41 -18.79
C ASN A 153 -7.42 -9.93 -19.17
N GLU A 154 -8.44 -10.73 -18.88
CA GLU A 154 -9.84 -10.36 -19.11
C GLU A 154 -10.39 -9.43 -18.03
N LYS A 155 -9.72 -9.37 -16.86
CA LYS A 155 -10.10 -8.47 -15.78
C LYS A 155 -10.03 -7.01 -16.23
N LYS A 156 -11.14 -6.31 -16.12
CA LYS A 156 -11.27 -4.90 -16.49
C LYS A 156 -10.84 -4.01 -15.33
N ILE A 157 -9.98 -3.05 -15.61
CA ILE A 157 -9.44 -2.12 -14.62
C ILE A 157 -9.73 -0.70 -15.04
N SER A 158 -10.31 0.10 -14.15
CA SER A 158 -10.49 1.55 -14.32
C SER A 158 -9.63 2.36 -13.36
N LEU A 159 -9.12 3.48 -13.84
CA LEU A 159 -8.36 4.46 -13.08
C LEU A 159 -8.98 5.85 -13.23
N TYR A 160 -9.32 6.48 -12.11
CA TYR A 160 -9.82 7.86 -12.05
C TYR A 160 -9.00 8.67 -11.06
N THR A 161 -8.49 9.83 -11.49
CA THR A 161 -7.65 10.67 -10.65
C THR A 161 -7.80 12.15 -11.01
N ALA A 162 -7.54 13.03 -10.06
CA ALA A 162 -7.39 14.47 -10.29
C ALA A 162 -5.91 14.91 -10.28
N ASP A 163 -4.95 13.98 -10.19
CA ASP A 163 -3.52 14.24 -10.30
C ASP A 163 -2.95 13.69 -11.62
N ASN A 164 -2.44 14.59 -12.46
CA ASN A 164 -1.87 14.19 -13.73
C ASN A 164 -0.60 13.33 -13.58
N ARG A 165 0.19 13.48 -12.53
CA ARG A 165 1.39 12.66 -12.28
C ARG A 165 0.99 11.24 -11.92
N PHE A 166 -0.04 11.09 -11.06
CA PHE A 166 -0.62 9.78 -10.76
C PHE A 166 -1.18 9.12 -12.02
N TYR A 167 -1.89 9.88 -12.85
CA TYR A 167 -2.37 9.39 -14.14
C TYR A 167 -1.22 8.89 -15.03
N GLN A 168 -0.16 9.69 -15.23
CA GLN A 168 0.97 9.30 -16.07
C GLN A 168 1.67 8.04 -15.56
N ALA A 169 1.79 7.88 -14.23
CA ALA A 169 2.44 6.74 -13.62
C ALA A 169 1.67 5.42 -13.82
N PHE A 170 0.33 5.45 -13.84
CA PHE A 170 -0.46 4.21 -13.75
C PHE A 170 -1.43 3.96 -14.90
N ARG A 171 -1.61 4.91 -15.83
CA ARG A 171 -2.59 4.82 -16.92
C ARG A 171 -2.45 3.58 -17.79
N ASN A 172 -1.22 3.11 -18.02
CA ASN A 172 -0.97 1.95 -18.87
C ASN A 172 -1.35 0.62 -18.19
N ASN A 173 -1.65 0.64 -16.89
CA ASN A 173 -2.10 -0.53 -16.13
C ASN A 173 -3.62 -0.67 -16.11
N ALA A 174 -4.35 0.25 -16.72
CA ALA A 174 -5.81 0.28 -16.71
C ALA A 174 -6.39 0.24 -18.14
N ASP A 175 -7.54 -0.41 -18.29
CA ASP A 175 -8.31 -0.44 -19.55
C ASP A 175 -9.01 0.90 -19.79
N ILE A 176 -9.45 1.54 -18.71
CA ILE A 176 -10.02 2.88 -18.69
C ILE A 176 -9.19 3.73 -17.75
N ALA A 177 -8.54 4.76 -18.26
CA ALA A 177 -7.80 5.70 -17.44
C ALA A 177 -8.24 7.13 -17.75
N ARG A 178 -8.59 7.90 -16.71
CA ARG A 178 -9.02 9.29 -16.85
C ARG A 178 -8.38 10.17 -15.79
N THR A 179 -7.83 11.31 -16.24
CA THR A 179 -7.52 12.43 -15.37
C THR A 179 -8.62 13.48 -15.50
N LEU A 180 -9.03 14.08 -14.40
CA LEU A 180 -10.14 14.99 -14.27
C LEU A 180 -9.69 16.26 -13.53
N ASP A 181 -10.45 17.34 -13.65
CA ASP A 181 -10.02 18.64 -13.11
C ASP A 181 -10.16 18.77 -11.58
N SER A 182 -10.98 17.90 -10.97
CA SER A 182 -11.25 17.96 -9.52
C SER A 182 -11.69 16.60 -8.97
N ASP A 183 -11.55 16.43 -7.65
CA ASP A 183 -12.01 15.25 -6.91
C ASP A 183 -13.53 15.06 -7.03
N GLN A 184 -14.29 16.16 -7.12
CA GLN A 184 -15.73 16.09 -7.38
C GLN A 184 -16.04 15.45 -8.73
N GLN A 185 -15.28 15.78 -9.78
CA GLN A 185 -15.43 15.17 -11.09
C GLN A 185 -14.98 13.70 -11.09
N VAL A 186 -13.91 13.37 -10.34
CA VAL A 186 -13.46 12.00 -10.12
C VAL A 186 -14.59 11.17 -9.49
N LYS A 187 -15.17 11.62 -8.39
CA LYS A 187 -16.33 11.00 -7.76
C LYS A 187 -17.46 10.78 -8.75
N SER A 188 -17.82 11.81 -9.51
CA SER A 188 -18.93 11.73 -10.46
C SER A 188 -18.68 10.72 -11.57
N ALA A 189 -17.45 10.60 -12.06
CA ALA A 189 -17.07 9.62 -13.07
C ALA A 189 -17.14 8.18 -12.53
N VAL A 190 -16.71 7.96 -11.28
CA VAL A 190 -16.81 6.66 -10.62
C VAL A 190 -18.27 6.24 -10.43
N ILE A 191 -19.11 7.15 -9.92
CA ILE A 191 -20.55 6.90 -9.75
C ILE A 191 -21.22 6.58 -11.11
N ALA A 192 -20.83 7.29 -12.17
CA ALA A 192 -21.36 7.04 -13.51
C ALA A 192 -20.94 5.66 -14.05
N GLU A 193 -19.73 5.18 -13.76
CA GLU A 193 -19.31 3.83 -14.13
C GLU A 193 -20.08 2.77 -13.33
N ILE A 194 -20.18 2.92 -12.01
CA ILE A 194 -20.85 1.95 -11.13
C ILE A 194 -22.33 1.82 -11.47
N ASN A 195 -22.99 2.92 -11.82
CA ASN A 195 -24.42 2.98 -12.13
C ASN A 195 -24.72 2.91 -13.64
N SER A 196 -23.79 2.44 -14.46
CA SER A 196 -24.02 2.31 -15.90
C SER A 196 -25.06 1.26 -16.20
N ASP A 197 -26.08 1.63 -16.97
CA ASP A 197 -27.12 0.72 -17.44
C ASP A 197 -26.67 -0.12 -18.67
N THR A 198 -25.54 0.26 -19.29
CA THR A 198 -25.07 -0.33 -20.56
C THR A 198 -23.89 -1.25 -20.40
N ASP A 199 -23.05 -1.00 -19.43
CA ASP A 199 -21.81 -1.73 -19.19
C ASP A 199 -21.71 -2.15 -17.73
N LEU A 200 -21.17 -3.35 -17.49
CA LEU A 200 -20.78 -3.75 -16.15
C LEU A 200 -19.60 -2.90 -15.68
N PRO A 201 -19.58 -2.49 -14.40
CA PRO A 201 -18.43 -1.79 -13.84
C PRO A 201 -17.16 -2.64 -13.95
N SER A 202 -16.01 -2.01 -13.95
CA SER A 202 -14.72 -2.69 -13.98
C SER A 202 -14.54 -3.60 -12.76
N ASP A 203 -13.84 -4.72 -12.94
CA ASP A 203 -13.52 -5.65 -11.83
C ASP A 203 -12.73 -4.94 -10.73
N VAL A 204 -11.86 -4.00 -11.12
CA VAL A 204 -11.10 -3.15 -10.20
C VAL A 204 -11.25 -1.69 -10.63
N ILE A 205 -11.69 -0.86 -9.72
CA ILE A 205 -11.75 0.60 -9.90
C ILE A 205 -10.75 1.22 -8.93
N LEU A 206 -9.71 1.83 -9.45
CA LEU A 206 -8.73 2.61 -8.69
C LEU A 206 -9.10 4.09 -8.77
N VAL A 207 -9.35 4.69 -7.63
CA VAL A 207 -9.71 6.10 -7.48
C VAL A 207 -8.66 6.81 -6.66
N GLU A 208 -8.14 7.93 -7.15
CA GLU A 208 -7.25 8.79 -6.39
C GLU A 208 -7.89 10.17 -6.22
N PHE A 209 -7.94 10.63 -4.97
CA PHE A 209 -8.33 11.97 -4.57
C PHE A 209 -7.11 12.73 -4.06
N ASN A 210 -6.86 13.93 -4.57
CA ASN A 210 -5.69 14.72 -4.19
C ASN A 210 -6.02 16.00 -3.39
N GLY A 211 -7.26 16.21 -2.99
CA GLY A 211 -7.70 17.40 -2.26
C GLY A 211 -6.97 17.59 -0.93
N VAL A 212 -6.71 16.52 -0.20
CA VAL A 212 -5.97 16.59 1.08
C VAL A 212 -4.51 16.99 0.85
N GLN A 213 -3.86 16.44 -0.19
CA GLN A 213 -2.52 16.83 -0.59
C GLN A 213 -2.45 18.31 -0.97
N LYS A 214 -3.41 18.79 -1.76
CA LYS A 214 -3.50 20.20 -2.15
C LYS A 214 -3.71 21.13 -0.94
N ALA A 215 -4.58 20.74 -0.02
CA ALA A 215 -4.85 21.48 1.20
C ALA A 215 -3.59 21.62 2.08
N GLY A 216 -2.91 20.49 2.32
CA GLY A 216 -1.68 20.47 3.11
C GLY A 216 -0.51 21.21 2.45
N ALA A 217 -0.40 21.15 1.12
CA ALA A 217 0.61 21.90 0.38
C ALA A 217 0.37 23.43 0.39
N ALA A 218 -0.90 23.87 0.46
CA ALA A 218 -1.26 25.28 0.46
C ALA A 218 -1.13 25.92 1.85
N ASP A 219 -1.43 25.19 2.94
CA ASP A 219 -1.58 25.77 4.30
C ASP A 219 -0.87 24.94 5.38
N ALA A 220 0.07 24.07 5.03
CA ALA A 220 0.71 23.07 5.85
C ALA A 220 -0.22 21.91 6.31
N PHE A 221 0.39 20.71 6.44
CA PHE A 221 -0.33 19.52 6.93
C PHE A 221 -0.57 19.57 8.45
N TYR A 222 0.35 20.19 9.20
CA TYR A 222 0.37 20.22 10.65
C TYR A 222 0.68 21.62 11.15
N ASP A 223 0.09 21.98 12.27
CA ASP A 223 0.38 23.20 13.00
C ASP A 223 1.74 23.12 13.73
N GLY A 224 2.14 24.22 14.37
CA GLY A 224 3.38 24.30 15.15
C GLY A 224 3.42 23.36 16.37
N SER A 225 2.30 22.77 16.76
CA SER A 225 2.19 21.77 17.83
C SER A 225 2.15 20.33 17.27
N GLY A 226 2.20 20.18 15.95
CA GLY A 226 2.16 18.90 15.27
C GLY A 226 0.75 18.29 15.17
N ASN A 227 -0.32 19.08 15.35
CA ASN A 227 -1.69 18.63 15.07
C ASN A 227 -2.05 18.90 13.62
N PRO A 228 -2.91 18.06 13.00
CA PRO A 228 -3.41 18.33 11.66
C PRO A 228 -4.10 19.71 11.61
N THR A 229 -3.83 20.47 10.55
CA THR A 229 -4.49 21.77 10.37
C THR A 229 -5.97 21.61 10.08
N THR A 230 -6.74 22.66 10.37
CA THR A 230 -8.19 22.68 10.09
C THR A 230 -8.46 22.45 8.60
N THR A 231 -7.65 23.05 7.72
CA THR A 231 -7.76 22.93 6.28
C THR A 231 -7.60 21.46 5.82
N VAL A 232 -6.65 20.73 6.41
CA VAL A 232 -6.47 19.29 6.12
C VAL A 232 -7.65 18.46 6.63
N ILE A 233 -8.18 18.76 7.81
CA ILE A 233 -9.35 18.05 8.35
C ILE A 233 -10.62 18.32 7.52
N GLU A 234 -10.81 19.53 7.04
CA GLU A 234 -11.92 19.89 6.15
C GLU A 234 -11.81 19.18 4.79
N ALA A 235 -10.60 19.09 4.23
CA ALA A 235 -10.38 18.34 3.02
C ALA A 235 -10.66 16.83 3.21
N ILE A 236 -10.28 16.23 4.34
CA ILE A 236 -10.63 14.84 4.66
C ILE A 236 -12.16 14.69 4.79
N GLN A 237 -12.84 15.63 5.40
CA GLN A 237 -14.31 15.60 5.52
C GLN A 237 -15.00 15.67 4.16
N GLU A 238 -14.47 16.46 3.23
CA GLU A 238 -14.99 16.53 1.86
C GLU A 238 -14.83 15.18 1.14
N ILE A 239 -13.64 14.59 1.21
CA ILE A 239 -13.40 13.26 0.60
C ILE A 239 -14.23 12.17 1.27
N ASP A 240 -14.42 12.21 2.59
CA ASP A 240 -15.32 11.30 3.30
C ASP A 240 -16.76 11.39 2.75
N THR A 241 -17.23 12.60 2.44
CA THR A 241 -18.54 12.80 1.79
C THR A 241 -18.58 12.14 0.41
N TYR A 242 -17.53 12.29 -0.40
CA TYR A 242 -17.44 11.63 -1.72
C TYR A 242 -17.44 10.10 -1.62
N ILE A 243 -16.74 9.55 -0.63
CA ILE A 243 -16.74 8.10 -0.35
C ILE A 243 -18.16 7.63 0.02
N GLY A 244 -18.90 8.44 0.80
CA GLY A 244 -20.27 8.11 1.17
C GLY A 244 -21.28 8.19 0.03
N GLU A 245 -20.97 8.94 -1.04
CA GLU A 245 -21.81 9.05 -2.23
C GLU A 245 -21.52 7.96 -3.29
N ILE A 246 -20.31 7.38 -3.27
CA ILE A 246 -19.92 6.22 -4.11
C ILE A 246 -20.51 4.93 -3.55
#